data_eb6a5d55e2e823ccab6cc0167e270b35
#
_entry.id   eb6a5d55e2e823ccab6cc0167e270b35
#
_cell.length_a   1.000
_cell.length_b   1.000
_cell.length_c   1.000
_cell.angle_alpha   90.00
_cell.angle_beta   90.00
_cell.angle_gamma   90.00
#
_symmetry.space_group_name_H-M   'P 1'
#
loop_
_entity.id
_entity.type
_entity.pdbx_description
1 polymer ?
#
loop_
_entity_poly.entity_id
_entity_poly.type
_entity_poly.pdbx_seq_one_letter_code
_entity_poly.pdbx_strand_id
1 'polypeptide(L)'
;MLGKKIYDCRKKNGMSQEVLAEKLNVARQTISNWEIGETSPNPEQLKMISQIFNVSIDELLDNKIFIKSKESVDFQKNCFEYKSEIMINGLPLVHINFGPGIPRVAKGFVAIGNIAKGVVALGGISLGVVAVGGIGVGVVSLGGLAIGLLAALGGGAAGALACGGGAVGLIAYGAGALGLFSAGGAGALSFF
;
A
#
# COMPACT_ATOMS: atom_id res chain seq x y z
N MET A 1 -19.46 23.18 22.19
CA MET A 1 -20.74 22.82 22.87
C MET A 1 -21.79 22.42 21.85
N LEU A 2 -22.42 21.24 22.01
CA LEU A 2 -23.37 20.63 21.07
C LEU A 2 -24.53 21.57 20.68
N GLY A 3 -25.17 22.23 21.65
CA GLY A 3 -26.31 23.11 21.39
C GLY A 3 -26.00 24.23 20.39
N LYS A 4 -24.85 24.89 20.54
CA LYS A 4 -24.42 25.93 19.60
C LYS A 4 -24.24 25.37 18.18
N LYS A 5 -23.71 24.16 18.04
CA LYS A 5 -23.58 23.53 16.72
C LYS A 5 -24.90 23.19 16.07
N ILE A 6 -25.87 22.68 16.87
CA ILE A 6 -27.24 22.45 16.37
C ILE A 6 -27.84 23.76 15.88
N TYR A 7 -27.70 24.86 16.63
CA TYR A 7 -28.16 26.18 16.24
C TYR A 7 -27.50 26.65 14.93
N ASP A 8 -26.16 26.56 14.84
CA ASP A 8 -25.39 27.01 13.66
C ASP A 8 -25.75 26.19 12.41
N CYS A 9 -25.86 24.84 12.54
CA CYS A 9 -26.27 23.97 11.44
C CYS A 9 -27.69 24.29 10.97
N ARG A 10 -28.64 24.50 11.91
CA ARG A 10 -30.01 24.86 11.57
C ARG A 10 -30.08 26.19 10.84
N LYS A 11 -29.37 27.22 11.34
CA LYS A 11 -29.32 28.55 10.71
C LYS A 11 -28.69 28.49 9.33
N LYS A 12 -27.60 27.75 9.15
CA LYS A 12 -26.93 27.56 7.87
C LYS A 12 -27.86 26.90 6.82
N ASN A 13 -28.74 26.03 7.27
CA ASN A 13 -29.72 25.38 6.40
C ASN A 13 -31.06 26.16 6.26
N GLY A 14 -31.15 27.40 6.78
CA GLY A 14 -32.32 28.25 6.67
C GLY A 14 -33.57 27.76 7.41
N MET A 15 -33.42 26.85 8.38
CA MET A 15 -34.52 26.21 9.08
C MET A 15 -34.95 27.00 10.32
N SER A 16 -36.26 27.08 10.62
CA SER A 16 -36.77 27.54 11.91
C SER A 16 -36.68 26.42 12.95
N GLN A 17 -36.84 26.75 14.24
CA GLN A 17 -36.90 25.74 15.32
C GLN A 17 -38.13 24.83 15.12
N GLU A 18 -39.25 25.35 14.62
CA GLU A 18 -40.45 24.59 14.30
C GLU A 18 -40.18 23.55 13.22
N VAL A 19 -39.56 23.94 12.11
CA VAL A 19 -39.25 23.05 10.99
C VAL A 19 -38.30 21.94 11.41
N LEU A 20 -37.30 22.23 12.25
CA LEU A 20 -36.42 21.20 12.76
C LEU A 20 -37.13 20.26 13.75
N ALA A 21 -38.00 20.80 14.59
CA ALA A 21 -38.78 20.03 15.55
C ALA A 21 -39.74 19.06 14.83
N GLU A 22 -40.41 19.50 13.78
CA GLU A 22 -41.26 18.67 12.94
C GLU A 22 -40.49 17.51 12.31
N LYS A 23 -39.32 17.78 11.72
CA LYS A 23 -38.46 16.76 11.11
C LYS A 23 -37.96 15.71 12.10
N LEU A 24 -37.76 16.10 13.35
CA LEU A 24 -37.29 15.21 14.42
C LEU A 24 -38.42 14.61 15.25
N ASN A 25 -39.67 14.97 14.93
CA ASN A 25 -40.87 14.56 15.68
C ASN A 25 -40.76 14.87 17.18
N VAL A 26 -40.34 16.09 17.53
CA VAL A 26 -40.22 16.59 18.88
C VAL A 26 -40.90 17.96 19.02
N ALA A 27 -41.15 18.39 20.27
CA ALA A 27 -41.71 19.72 20.49
C ALA A 27 -40.67 20.82 20.15
N ARG A 28 -41.12 21.98 19.63
CA ARG A 28 -40.21 23.15 19.39
C ARG A 28 -39.41 23.51 20.63
N GLN A 29 -40.00 23.42 21.80
CA GLN A 29 -39.34 23.73 23.07
C GLN A 29 -38.14 22.82 23.32
N THR A 30 -38.19 21.57 22.87
CA THR A 30 -37.09 20.61 22.98
C THR A 30 -35.88 21.08 22.18
N ILE A 31 -36.11 21.59 20.95
CA ILE A 31 -35.05 22.16 20.12
C ILE A 31 -34.44 23.40 20.79
N SER A 32 -35.28 24.26 21.35
CA SER A 32 -34.81 25.46 22.09
C SER A 32 -33.91 25.05 23.27
N ASN A 33 -34.36 24.07 24.06
CA ASN A 33 -33.60 23.59 25.23
C ASN A 33 -32.26 22.95 24.84
N TRP A 34 -32.22 22.26 23.69
CA TRP A 34 -30.95 21.72 23.17
C TRP A 34 -30.00 22.84 22.71
N GLU A 35 -30.51 23.87 22.02
CA GLU A 35 -29.71 24.98 21.51
C GLU A 35 -29.10 25.83 22.63
N ILE A 36 -29.83 26.04 23.74
CA ILE A 36 -29.31 26.77 24.90
C ILE A 36 -28.51 25.87 25.86
N GLY A 37 -28.57 24.53 25.67
CA GLY A 37 -27.80 23.56 26.45
C GLY A 37 -28.43 23.13 27.77
N GLU A 38 -29.73 23.37 27.98
CA GLU A 38 -30.47 22.87 29.15
C GLU A 38 -30.67 21.36 29.11
N THR A 39 -30.89 20.82 27.92
CA THR A 39 -31.00 19.39 27.69
C THR A 39 -30.14 18.97 26.51
N SER A 40 -29.93 17.67 26.34
CA SER A 40 -29.20 17.10 25.21
C SER A 40 -30.05 16.09 24.45
N PRO A 41 -29.93 16.04 23.12
CA PRO A 41 -30.59 15.01 22.33
C PRO A 41 -30.03 13.61 22.68
N ASN A 42 -30.91 12.61 22.60
CA ASN A 42 -30.52 11.23 22.79
C ASN A 42 -29.75 10.70 21.54
N PRO A 43 -29.11 9.51 21.60
CA PRO A 43 -28.31 8.98 20.49
C PRO A 43 -29.08 8.83 19.17
N GLU A 44 -30.37 8.48 19.22
CA GLU A 44 -31.22 8.34 18.04
C GLU A 44 -31.50 9.70 17.42
N GLN A 45 -31.81 10.69 18.24
CA GLN A 45 -32.03 12.08 17.82
C GLN A 45 -30.75 12.69 17.23
N LEU A 46 -29.57 12.42 17.83
CA LEU A 46 -28.27 12.83 17.26
C LEU A 46 -28.04 12.23 15.88
N LYS A 47 -28.38 10.96 15.67
CA LYS A 47 -28.31 10.30 14.37
C LYS A 47 -29.22 10.99 13.34
N MET A 48 -30.44 11.31 13.71
CA MET A 48 -31.39 12.01 12.84
C MET A 48 -30.89 13.43 12.51
N ILE A 49 -30.37 14.17 13.50
CA ILE A 49 -29.78 15.50 13.31
C ILE A 49 -28.61 15.42 12.33
N SER A 50 -27.73 14.44 12.49
CA SER A 50 -26.57 14.25 11.61
C SER A 50 -27.00 14.00 10.16
N GLN A 51 -28.07 13.22 9.95
CA GLN A 51 -28.64 12.94 8.63
C GLN A 51 -29.31 14.19 8.02
N ILE A 52 -30.11 14.94 8.80
CA ILE A 52 -30.80 16.14 8.33
C ILE A 52 -29.79 17.22 7.89
N PHE A 53 -28.70 17.39 8.61
CA PHE A 53 -27.71 18.42 8.33
C PHE A 53 -26.55 17.92 7.45
N ASN A 54 -26.51 16.61 7.15
CA ASN A 54 -25.40 15.94 6.42
C ASN A 54 -24.04 16.21 7.06
N VAL A 55 -23.96 16.12 8.38
CA VAL A 55 -22.73 16.27 9.18
C VAL A 55 -22.50 15.02 10.01
N SER A 56 -21.25 14.69 10.31
CA SER A 56 -20.97 13.54 11.16
C SER A 56 -21.37 13.78 12.61
N ILE A 57 -21.71 12.71 13.36
CA ILE A 57 -22.02 12.82 14.79
C ILE A 57 -20.80 13.35 15.56
N ASP A 58 -19.59 12.95 15.16
CA ASP A 58 -18.33 13.44 15.76
C ASP A 58 -18.13 14.93 15.56
N GLU A 59 -18.54 15.44 14.40
CA GLU A 59 -18.52 16.87 14.12
C GLU A 59 -19.53 17.64 14.96
N LEU A 60 -20.73 17.07 15.18
CA LEU A 60 -21.75 17.64 16.06
C LEU A 60 -21.29 17.68 17.52
N LEU A 61 -20.65 16.62 17.98
CA LEU A 61 -20.18 16.50 19.36
C LEU A 61 -18.89 17.29 19.66
N ASP A 62 -18.30 17.93 18.62
CA ASP A 62 -16.98 18.56 18.72
C ASP A 62 -15.92 17.60 19.26
N ASN A 63 -16.22 16.32 19.11
CA ASN A 63 -15.23 15.30 19.23
C ASN A 63 -14.24 15.54 18.07
N LYS A 64 -13.28 16.43 18.34
CA LYS A 64 -11.94 16.25 17.83
C LYS A 64 -11.38 14.99 18.52
N ILE A 65 -12.10 13.87 18.46
CA ILE A 65 -11.37 12.65 18.34
C ILE A 65 -10.48 13.00 17.14
N PHE A 66 -9.19 13.13 17.40
CA PHE A 66 -8.20 12.61 16.53
C PHE A 66 -8.55 11.10 16.34
N ILE A 67 -9.65 10.79 15.69
CA ILE A 67 -9.47 10.01 14.52
C ILE A 67 -8.42 10.90 13.85
N LYS A 68 -7.15 10.64 14.14
CA LYS A 68 -6.24 10.35 13.07
C LYS A 68 -7.12 9.60 12.08
N SER A 69 -7.99 10.42 11.43
CA SER A 69 -8.75 10.09 10.25
C SER A 69 -7.69 9.48 9.47
N LYS A 70 -7.67 8.07 9.53
CA LYS A 70 -6.62 7.46 8.78
C LYS A 70 -5.87 8.59 8.13
N GLU A 71 -4.95 9.22 8.90
CA GLU A 71 -3.89 9.86 8.20
C GLU A 71 -3.62 8.68 7.33
N SER A 72 -4.18 8.69 6.18
CA SER A 72 -3.54 8.04 5.07
C SER A 72 -2.16 8.54 5.31
N VAL A 73 -1.50 7.81 6.24
CA VAL A 73 -0.17 8.08 6.79
C VAL A 73 0.47 8.43 5.54
N ASP A 74 0.80 9.70 5.40
CA ASP A 74 1.01 10.34 4.12
C ASP A 74 2.18 9.60 3.48
N PHE A 75 1.94 8.30 3.25
CA PHE A 75 2.80 7.34 2.55
C PHE A 75 3.03 7.86 1.14
N GLN A 76 2.17 8.81 0.69
CA GLN A 76 2.37 9.53 -0.53
C GLN A 76 3.50 10.56 -0.45
N LYS A 77 3.79 11.13 0.73
CA LYS A 77 4.88 12.12 0.88
C LYS A 77 6.28 11.52 0.71
N ASN A 78 6.44 10.21 0.93
CA ASN A 78 7.71 9.49 0.74
C ASN A 78 7.66 8.51 -0.44
N CYS A 79 6.72 8.68 -1.36
CA CYS A 79 6.63 7.89 -2.57
C CYS A 79 7.37 8.60 -3.70
N PHE A 80 8.34 7.93 -4.27
CA PHE A 80 9.04 8.40 -5.47
C PHE A 80 8.59 7.55 -6.65
N GLU A 81 7.91 8.15 -7.61
CA GLU A 81 7.55 7.53 -8.88
C GLU A 81 8.10 8.36 -10.03
N TYR A 82 8.89 7.75 -10.88
CA TYR A 82 9.42 8.33 -12.10
C TYR A 82 9.13 7.39 -13.28
N LYS A 83 8.53 7.93 -14.32
CA LYS A 83 8.30 7.24 -15.60
C LYS A 83 8.96 8.03 -16.72
N SER A 84 9.74 7.36 -17.54
CA SER A 84 10.30 7.95 -18.76
C SER A 84 9.18 8.21 -19.78
N GLU A 85 9.26 9.33 -20.49
CA GLU A 85 8.38 9.67 -21.61
C GLU A 85 8.63 8.77 -22.83
N ILE A 86 9.84 8.19 -22.92
CA ILE A 86 10.21 7.28 -24.00
C ILE A 86 9.55 5.95 -23.73
N MET A 87 8.68 5.53 -24.64
CA MET A 87 7.98 4.24 -24.62
C MET A 87 8.56 3.31 -25.67
N ILE A 88 8.89 2.08 -25.26
CA ILE A 88 9.29 0.98 -26.17
C ILE A 88 8.25 -0.11 -26.03
N ASN A 89 7.54 -0.40 -27.10
CA ASN A 89 6.52 -1.45 -27.18
C ASN A 89 5.40 -1.30 -26.13
N GLY A 90 5.02 -0.06 -25.81
CA GLY A 90 3.99 0.26 -24.81
C GLY A 90 4.47 0.22 -23.34
N LEU A 91 5.76 0.02 -23.12
CA LEU A 91 6.38 0.08 -21.79
C LEU A 91 7.32 1.30 -21.69
N PRO A 92 7.33 2.03 -20.57
CA PRO A 92 8.30 3.09 -20.38
C PRO A 92 9.73 2.54 -20.34
N LEU A 93 10.67 3.28 -20.94
CA LEU A 93 12.08 2.89 -20.96
C LEU A 93 12.62 2.71 -19.54
N VAL A 94 12.29 3.63 -18.65
CA VAL A 94 12.68 3.58 -17.23
C VAL A 94 11.45 3.84 -16.37
N HIS A 95 11.20 2.94 -15.43
CA HIS A 95 10.17 3.14 -14.41
C HIS A 95 10.76 2.87 -13.03
N ILE A 96 10.80 3.91 -12.21
CA ILE A 96 11.26 3.86 -10.83
C ILE A 96 10.05 4.05 -9.93
N ASN A 97 9.81 3.15 -8.99
CA ASN A 97 8.69 3.24 -8.07
C ASN A 97 9.06 2.71 -6.68
N PHE A 98 9.31 3.65 -5.76
CA PHE A 98 9.60 3.38 -4.36
C PHE A 98 8.55 3.97 -3.45
N GLY A 99 8.23 3.30 -2.35
CA GLY A 99 7.38 3.84 -1.30
C GLY A 99 7.12 2.82 -0.20
N PRO A 100 6.89 3.31 1.04
CA PRO A 100 6.51 2.46 2.16
C PRO A 100 5.04 1.98 2.02
N GLY A 101 4.70 0.88 2.66
CA GLY A 101 3.34 0.32 2.71
C GLY A 101 3.09 -0.79 1.70
N ILE A 102 2.09 -0.64 0.83
CA ILE A 102 1.72 -1.66 -0.16
C ILE A 102 2.87 -1.85 -1.15
N PRO A 103 3.26 -3.10 -1.48
CA PRO A 103 4.33 -3.35 -2.44
C PRO A 103 3.98 -2.74 -3.80
N ARG A 104 4.77 -1.74 -4.22
CA ARG A 104 4.58 -1.04 -5.48
C ARG A 104 5.33 -1.74 -6.59
N VAL A 105 4.66 -1.88 -7.73
CA VAL A 105 5.20 -2.57 -8.89
C VAL A 105 5.71 -1.55 -9.92
N ALA A 106 7.00 -1.55 -10.18
CA ALA A 106 7.59 -0.86 -11.31
C ALA A 106 7.53 -1.76 -12.56
N LYS A 107 7.01 -1.23 -13.67
CA LYS A 107 6.89 -1.95 -14.95
C LYS A 107 7.54 -1.11 -16.06
N GLY A 108 8.64 -1.60 -16.63
CA GLY A 108 9.34 -0.87 -17.69
C GLY A 108 10.41 -1.75 -18.35
N PHE A 109 11.10 -1.21 -19.37
CA PHE A 109 12.25 -1.90 -19.92
C PHE A 109 13.36 -2.02 -18.85
N VAL A 110 13.64 -0.92 -18.15
CA VAL A 110 14.41 -0.89 -16.90
C VAL A 110 13.44 -0.56 -15.77
N ALA A 111 13.21 -1.48 -14.87
CA ALA A 111 12.31 -1.32 -13.73
C ALA A 111 13.11 -1.31 -12.42
N ILE A 112 12.88 -0.30 -11.57
CA ILE A 112 13.56 -0.15 -10.28
C ILE A 112 12.50 0.11 -9.20
N GLY A 113 12.45 -0.72 -8.17
CA GLY A 113 11.44 -0.53 -7.09
C GLY A 113 11.32 -1.71 -6.14
N ASN A 114 10.32 -1.67 -5.28
CA ASN A 114 10.08 -2.75 -4.31
C ASN A 114 9.80 -4.08 -5.03
N ILE A 115 8.93 -4.03 -6.05
CA ILE A 115 8.71 -5.13 -7.01
C ILE A 115 9.00 -4.58 -8.39
N ALA A 116 9.98 -5.15 -9.09
CA ALA A 116 10.38 -4.72 -10.42
C ALA A 116 10.04 -5.79 -11.47
N LYS A 117 9.40 -5.38 -12.57
CA LYS A 117 9.07 -6.25 -13.71
C LYS A 117 9.52 -5.59 -15.01
N GLY A 118 10.48 -6.20 -15.69
CA GLY A 118 11.01 -5.61 -16.92
C GLY A 118 12.09 -6.48 -17.59
N VAL A 119 12.75 -5.94 -18.59
CA VAL A 119 13.91 -6.64 -19.19
C VAL A 119 15.07 -6.61 -18.19
N VAL A 120 15.35 -5.46 -17.62
CA VAL A 120 16.28 -5.28 -16.51
C VAL A 120 15.45 -4.89 -15.28
N ALA A 121 15.43 -5.72 -14.26
CA ALA A 121 14.67 -5.53 -13.05
C ALA A 121 15.60 -5.43 -11.82
N LEU A 122 15.50 -4.32 -11.09
CA LEU A 122 16.28 -4.04 -9.88
C LEU A 122 15.34 -3.76 -8.71
N GLY A 123 15.35 -4.61 -7.68
CA GLY A 123 14.43 -4.38 -6.57
C GLY A 123 14.43 -5.45 -5.49
N GLY A 124 13.49 -5.34 -4.53
CA GLY A 124 13.30 -6.34 -3.48
C GLY A 124 12.92 -7.70 -4.08
N ILE A 125 11.89 -7.69 -4.95
CA ILE A 125 11.49 -8.82 -5.80
C ILE A 125 11.65 -8.37 -7.25
N SER A 126 12.47 -9.06 -8.02
CA SER A 126 12.76 -8.72 -9.41
C SER A 126 12.41 -9.84 -10.37
N LEU A 127 11.71 -9.51 -11.46
CA LEU A 127 11.27 -10.41 -12.51
C LEU A 127 11.67 -9.83 -13.87
N GLY A 128 12.55 -10.52 -14.59
CA GLY A 128 13.01 -10.02 -15.89
C GLY A 128 14.01 -10.91 -16.59
N VAL A 129 14.58 -10.43 -17.70
CA VAL A 129 15.69 -11.14 -18.36
C VAL A 129 16.93 -11.08 -17.47
N VAL A 130 17.24 -9.88 -16.96
CA VAL A 130 18.26 -9.67 -15.94
C VAL A 130 17.56 -9.19 -14.66
N ALA A 131 17.61 -10.00 -13.61
CA ALA A 131 16.96 -9.74 -12.34
C ALA A 131 17.99 -9.60 -11.22
N VAL A 132 17.98 -8.45 -10.53
CA VAL A 132 18.89 -8.15 -9.42
C VAL A 132 18.09 -7.70 -8.20
N GLY A 133 18.24 -8.40 -7.08
CA GLY A 133 17.49 -8.02 -5.88
C GLY A 133 17.54 -9.03 -4.74
N GLY A 134 16.66 -8.87 -3.76
CA GLY A 134 16.53 -9.83 -2.66
C GLY A 134 16.10 -11.21 -3.15
N ILE A 135 15.02 -11.24 -3.96
CA ILE A 135 14.54 -12.40 -4.71
C ILE A 135 14.56 -12.04 -6.18
N GLY A 136 15.40 -12.73 -6.97
CA GLY A 136 15.51 -12.52 -8.40
C GLY A 136 15.02 -13.75 -9.20
N VAL A 137 14.18 -13.50 -10.20
CA VAL A 137 13.71 -14.55 -11.15
C VAL A 137 13.90 -14.05 -12.56
N GLY A 138 14.68 -14.76 -13.37
CA GLY A 138 14.99 -14.31 -14.72
C GLY A 138 15.79 -15.30 -15.55
N VAL A 139 16.34 -14.82 -16.66
CA VAL A 139 17.29 -15.61 -17.45
C VAL A 139 18.65 -15.60 -16.74
N VAL A 140 19.07 -14.41 -16.30
CA VAL A 140 20.22 -14.21 -15.42
C VAL A 140 19.73 -13.54 -14.15
N SER A 141 20.03 -14.11 -13.00
CA SER A 141 19.54 -13.67 -11.72
C SER A 141 20.67 -13.50 -10.70
N LEU A 142 20.63 -12.39 -9.95
CA LEU A 142 21.60 -12.01 -8.92
C LEU A 142 20.83 -11.58 -7.65
N GLY A 143 21.12 -12.22 -6.53
CA GLY A 143 20.40 -11.81 -5.31
C GLY A 143 20.58 -12.72 -4.10
N GLY A 144 19.81 -12.48 -3.04
CA GLY A 144 19.78 -13.35 -1.87
C GLY A 144 19.29 -14.75 -2.23
N LEU A 145 18.13 -14.80 -2.89
CA LEU A 145 17.59 -15.99 -3.56
C LEU A 145 17.51 -15.70 -5.06
N ALA A 146 18.25 -16.43 -5.87
CA ALA A 146 18.33 -16.25 -7.31
C ALA A 146 17.81 -17.48 -8.05
N ILE A 147 16.84 -17.30 -8.94
CA ILE A 147 16.32 -18.33 -9.83
C ILE A 147 16.56 -17.85 -11.26
N GLY A 148 17.52 -18.47 -11.95
CA GLY A 148 17.90 -18.08 -13.30
C GLY A 148 17.82 -19.25 -14.28
N LEU A 149 17.25 -19.01 -15.48
CA LEU A 149 17.20 -20.06 -16.49
C LEU A 149 18.61 -20.46 -16.97
N LEU A 150 19.49 -19.47 -17.22
CA LEU A 150 20.87 -19.71 -17.63
C LEU A 150 21.83 -19.60 -16.45
N ALA A 151 21.76 -18.50 -15.68
CA ALA A 151 22.70 -18.25 -14.59
C ALA A 151 21.98 -17.70 -13.36
N ALA A 152 22.36 -18.20 -12.19
CA ALA A 152 21.88 -17.72 -10.90
C ALA A 152 23.06 -17.57 -9.93
N LEU A 153 23.21 -16.38 -9.33
CA LEU A 153 24.26 -16.05 -8.38
C LEU A 153 23.64 -15.47 -7.11
N GLY A 154 23.86 -16.12 -5.96
CA GLY A 154 23.28 -15.62 -4.72
C GLY A 154 23.52 -16.52 -3.52
N GLY A 155 22.90 -16.19 -2.37
CA GLY A 155 22.93 -17.03 -1.17
C GLY A 155 22.32 -18.40 -1.43
N GLY A 156 21.11 -18.43 -2.02
CA GLY A 156 20.47 -19.59 -2.63
C GLY A 156 20.39 -19.37 -4.15
N ALA A 157 20.89 -20.28 -4.95
CA ALA A 157 20.90 -20.17 -6.40
C ALA A 157 20.34 -21.42 -7.07
N ALA A 158 19.43 -21.23 -8.05
CA ALA A 158 18.89 -22.31 -8.86
C ALA A 158 18.90 -21.92 -10.33
N GLY A 159 19.51 -22.75 -11.18
CA GLY A 159 19.62 -22.46 -12.62
C GLY A 159 20.53 -23.43 -13.35
N ALA A 160 20.71 -23.25 -14.67
CA ALA A 160 21.66 -24.08 -15.42
C ALA A 160 23.07 -23.96 -14.88
N LEU A 161 23.50 -22.72 -14.66
CA LEU A 161 24.73 -22.38 -13.94
C LEU A 161 24.35 -21.71 -12.61
N ALA A 162 24.60 -22.36 -11.50
CA ALA A 162 24.24 -21.87 -10.19
C ALA A 162 25.49 -21.69 -9.31
N CYS A 163 25.65 -20.49 -8.75
CA CYS A 163 26.74 -20.19 -7.81
C CYS A 163 26.18 -19.55 -6.56
N GLY A 164 26.49 -20.12 -5.38
CA GLY A 164 26.01 -19.57 -4.12
C GLY A 164 26.28 -20.45 -2.92
N GLY A 165 25.78 -20.04 -1.74
CA GLY A 165 25.89 -20.84 -0.52
C GLY A 165 25.19 -22.18 -0.67
N GLY A 166 23.96 -22.18 -1.15
CA GLY A 166 23.20 -23.33 -1.61
C GLY A 166 22.95 -23.21 -3.12
N ALA A 167 23.49 -24.08 -3.93
CA ALA A 167 23.37 -24.02 -5.36
C ALA A 167 22.77 -25.31 -5.92
N VAL A 168 21.79 -25.20 -6.82
CA VAL A 168 21.15 -26.32 -7.51
C VAL A 168 21.09 -26.04 -9.00
N GLY A 169 21.66 -26.94 -9.83
CA GLY A 169 21.69 -26.70 -11.27
C GLY A 169 22.32 -27.82 -12.09
N LEU A 170 22.51 -27.55 -13.40
CA LEU A 170 23.30 -28.47 -14.22
C LEU A 170 24.76 -28.43 -13.81
N ILE A 171 25.30 -27.23 -13.62
CA ILE A 171 26.59 -26.98 -13.04
C ILE A 171 26.38 -26.11 -11.80
N ALA A 172 26.76 -26.60 -10.64
CA ALA A 172 26.53 -25.91 -9.38
C ALA A 172 27.86 -25.71 -8.62
N TYR A 173 28.06 -24.48 -8.10
CA TYR A 173 29.22 -24.10 -7.30
C TYR A 173 28.78 -23.50 -5.98
N GLY A 174 29.20 -24.06 -4.83
CA GLY A 174 28.83 -23.50 -3.53
C GLY A 174 29.12 -24.44 -2.36
N ALA A 175 28.90 -23.97 -1.15
CA ALA A 175 29.14 -24.75 0.07
C ALA A 175 28.25 -26.01 0.14
N GLY A 176 26.99 -25.90 -0.29
CA GLY A 176 26.08 -27.03 -0.50
C GLY A 176 25.61 -27.02 -1.95
N ALA A 177 26.31 -27.67 -2.86
CA ALA A 177 26.01 -27.65 -4.29
C ALA A 177 25.46 -29.02 -4.74
N LEU A 178 24.32 -28.96 -5.45
CA LEU A 178 23.73 -30.12 -6.13
C LEU A 178 23.78 -29.87 -7.64
N GLY A 179 24.72 -30.53 -8.31
CA GLY A 179 24.91 -30.44 -9.75
C GLY A 179 24.51 -31.71 -10.47
N LEU A 180 23.88 -31.60 -11.66
CA LEU A 180 23.57 -32.76 -12.47
C LEU A 180 24.83 -33.32 -13.15
N PHE A 181 25.65 -32.45 -13.74
CA PHE A 181 26.87 -32.81 -14.44
C PHE A 181 28.15 -32.48 -13.67
N SER A 182 28.15 -31.41 -12.90
CA SER A 182 29.28 -30.99 -12.10
C SER A 182 28.84 -30.22 -10.88
N ALA A 183 29.43 -30.52 -9.76
CA ALA A 183 29.26 -29.79 -8.51
C ALA A 183 30.62 -29.51 -7.88
N GLY A 184 30.84 -28.31 -7.38
CA GLY A 184 32.07 -27.88 -6.71
C GLY A 184 31.77 -27.16 -5.40
N GLY A 185 32.57 -27.50 -4.35
CA GLY A 185 32.45 -26.93 -3.02
C GLY A 185 32.52 -27.98 -1.89
N ALA A 186 32.46 -27.53 -0.65
CA ALA A 186 32.74 -28.40 0.53
C ALA A 186 31.68 -29.53 0.72
N GLY A 187 30.45 -29.32 0.34
CA GLY A 187 29.37 -30.30 0.40
C GLY A 187 28.71 -30.53 -0.96
N ALA A 188 29.55 -30.64 -2.00
CA ALA A 188 29.05 -30.76 -3.37
C ALA A 188 28.72 -32.21 -3.73
N LEU A 189 27.58 -32.43 -4.38
CA LEU A 189 27.14 -33.71 -4.90
C LEU A 189 26.81 -33.58 -6.40
N SER A 190 27.48 -34.41 -7.22
CA SER A 190 27.15 -34.57 -8.65
C SER A 190 26.55 -35.93 -8.91
N PHE A 191 25.62 -36.03 -9.88
CA PHE A 191 24.93 -37.27 -10.21
C PHE A 191 25.57 -37.98 -11.42
N PHE A 192 26.36 -37.25 -12.22
CA PHE A 192 27.11 -37.78 -13.35
C PHE A 192 28.54 -37.26 -13.34
#